data_5cb81d1cc634ecd46e71faa9c6ae5df4
#
_entry.id   5cb81d1cc634ecd46e71faa9c6ae5df4
#
_cell.length_a   1.000
_cell.length_b   1.000
_cell.length_c   1.000
_cell.angle_alpha   90.00
_cell.angle_beta   90.00
_cell.angle_gamma   90.00
#
_symmetry.space_group_name_H-M   'P 1'
#
loop_
_entity.id
_entity.type
_entity.pdbx_description
1 polymer ?
#
loop_
_entity_poly.entity_id
_entity_poly.type
_entity_poly.pdbx_seq_one_letter_code
_entity_poly.pdbx_strand_id
1 'polypeptide(L)'
;MNIELKVGLFGESNVGKTTLIYYLENNKVLYNKITTIGVDYCSKVYKRDNLNIKLQIWDTAGQERYNSIITKYYTVHVPIFIFDVSDESSFNRISNWLNNYEEHSRVIPIKKYCIGNKIDLNKIVCNDKIEDLCYKNNMIYFENYTNTNKSNIHNIFECIIDDIYKLYKNNYDWPESIKIYEDLNPTKFKNLNNEYLEISNHNQQGNIRQNIRQNISDKCCS
;
A
#
# COMPACT_ATOMS: atom_id res chain seq x y z
N MET A 1 -12.28 -16.12 14.19
CA MET A 1 -11.26 -15.16 14.69
C MET A 1 -10.92 -14.19 13.59
N ASN A 2 -10.72 -12.92 13.91
CA ASN A 2 -10.41 -11.88 12.93
C ASN A 2 -9.23 -11.05 13.42
N ILE A 3 -8.32 -10.71 12.51
CA ILE A 3 -7.21 -9.78 12.76
C ILE A 3 -7.32 -8.64 11.74
N GLU A 4 -7.24 -7.41 12.21
CA GLU A 4 -7.30 -6.22 11.36
C GLU A 4 -5.96 -5.48 11.41
N LEU A 5 -5.31 -5.33 10.25
CA LEU A 5 -3.97 -4.76 10.11
C LEU A 5 -3.97 -3.60 9.14
N LYS A 6 -3.19 -2.57 9.48
CA LYS A 6 -2.91 -1.45 8.59
C LYS A 6 -1.62 -1.70 7.81
N VAL A 7 -1.68 -1.55 6.50
CA VAL A 7 -0.56 -1.64 5.56
C VAL A 7 -0.33 -0.26 4.97
N GLY A 8 0.90 0.22 4.96
CA GLY A 8 1.24 1.50 4.31
C GLY A 8 2.22 1.27 3.16
N LEU A 9 1.96 1.89 2.01
CA LEU A 9 2.89 1.88 0.88
C LEU A 9 3.69 3.18 0.87
N PHE A 10 5.01 3.07 0.93
CA PHE A 10 5.94 4.20 0.97
C PHE A 10 6.92 4.13 -0.19
N GLY A 11 7.32 5.26 -0.72
CA GLY A 11 8.26 5.37 -1.82
C GLY A 11 7.97 6.58 -2.71
N GLU A 12 8.88 6.87 -3.62
CA GLU A 12 8.83 8.04 -4.49
C GLU A 12 7.59 8.08 -5.38
N SER A 13 7.32 9.25 -5.93
CA SER A 13 6.31 9.38 -6.97
C SER A 13 6.68 8.52 -8.19
N ASN A 14 5.67 7.97 -8.86
CA ASN A 14 5.84 7.17 -10.08
C ASN A 14 6.55 5.80 -9.92
N VAL A 15 6.87 5.33 -8.71
CA VAL A 15 7.38 3.95 -8.52
C VAL A 15 6.30 2.89 -8.72
N GLY A 16 5.03 3.28 -8.79
CA GLY A 16 3.90 2.40 -9.14
C GLY A 16 3.02 1.97 -7.96
N LYS A 17 3.06 2.63 -6.80
CA LYS A 17 2.22 2.31 -5.62
C LYS A 17 0.73 2.19 -5.96
N THR A 18 0.16 3.23 -6.53
CA THR A 18 -1.25 3.29 -6.96
C THR A 18 -1.59 2.20 -7.98
N THR A 19 -0.70 1.94 -8.93
CA THR A 19 -0.89 0.88 -9.93
C THR A 19 -0.95 -0.51 -9.28
N LEU A 20 -0.11 -0.75 -8.27
CA LEU A 20 -0.11 -2.01 -7.52
C LEU A 20 -1.43 -2.24 -6.78
N ILE A 21 -1.92 -1.22 -6.06
CA ILE A 21 -3.20 -1.29 -5.35
C ILE A 21 -4.35 -1.48 -6.33
N TYR A 22 -4.38 -0.68 -7.38
CA TYR A 22 -5.43 -0.80 -8.39
C TYR A 22 -5.47 -2.21 -9.00
N TYR A 23 -4.30 -2.79 -9.29
CA TYR A 23 -4.23 -4.16 -9.79
C TYR A 23 -4.68 -5.19 -8.74
N LEU A 24 -4.27 -5.00 -7.48
CA LEU A 24 -4.66 -5.86 -6.38
C LEU A 24 -6.19 -5.92 -6.18
N GLU A 25 -6.89 -4.81 -6.43
CA GLU A 25 -8.34 -4.71 -6.31
C GLU A 25 -9.07 -5.23 -7.55
N ASN A 26 -8.64 -4.79 -8.73
CA ASN A 26 -9.42 -4.90 -9.96
C ASN A 26 -8.93 -5.99 -10.91
N ASN A 27 -7.77 -6.61 -10.67
CA ASN A 27 -7.08 -7.52 -11.59
C ASN A 27 -6.84 -6.91 -12.99
N LYS A 28 -6.70 -5.59 -13.04
CA LYS A 28 -6.50 -4.82 -14.27
C LYS A 28 -5.40 -3.79 -14.08
N VAL A 29 -4.66 -3.50 -15.13
CA VAL A 29 -3.64 -2.44 -15.12
C VAL A 29 -4.29 -1.07 -15.25
N LEU A 30 -3.81 -0.11 -14.49
CA LEU A 30 -4.19 1.29 -14.60
C LEU A 30 -3.40 1.94 -15.75
N TYR A 31 -4.04 2.22 -16.87
CA TYR A 31 -3.39 2.80 -18.04
C TYR A 31 -3.18 4.32 -17.96
N ASN A 32 -4.05 5.00 -17.23
CA ASN A 32 -3.93 6.45 -17.06
C ASN A 32 -3.07 6.74 -15.82
N LYS A 33 -1.93 7.41 -16.01
CA LYS A 33 -1.10 7.90 -14.91
C LYS A 33 -1.83 9.01 -14.18
N ILE A 34 -2.50 8.67 -13.09
CA ILE A 34 -3.10 9.65 -12.19
C ILE A 34 -2.13 9.82 -11.03
N THR A 35 -1.67 11.05 -10.81
CA THR A 35 -0.90 11.36 -9.61
C THR A 35 -1.85 11.33 -8.42
N THR A 36 -1.54 10.51 -7.42
CA THR A 36 -2.34 10.43 -6.19
C THR A 36 -2.26 11.76 -5.45
N ILE A 37 -3.39 12.42 -5.27
CA ILE A 37 -3.51 13.64 -4.47
C ILE A 37 -4.04 13.22 -3.09
N GLY A 38 -3.15 13.22 -2.10
CA GLY A 38 -3.51 12.80 -0.75
C GLY A 38 -3.22 11.32 -0.50
N VAL A 39 -4.20 10.60 0.01
CA VAL A 39 -4.08 9.17 0.36
C VAL A 39 -5.31 8.44 -0.16
N ASP A 40 -5.09 7.35 -0.85
CA ASP A 40 -6.14 6.43 -1.26
C ASP A 40 -6.16 5.22 -0.32
N TYR A 41 -7.29 4.52 -0.25
CA TYR A 41 -7.51 3.45 0.71
C TYR A 41 -8.22 2.28 0.07
N CYS A 42 -7.70 1.08 0.30
CA CYS A 42 -8.41 -0.14 -0.04
C CYS A 42 -8.44 -1.13 1.14
N SER A 43 -9.42 -2.01 1.14
CA SER A 43 -9.56 -3.03 2.17
C SER A 43 -9.73 -4.40 1.54
N LYS A 44 -8.91 -5.37 1.98
CA LYS A 44 -8.98 -6.75 1.48
C LYS A 44 -8.96 -7.75 2.62
N VAL A 45 -9.81 -8.78 2.53
CA VAL A 45 -9.89 -9.85 3.52
C VAL A 45 -9.31 -11.11 2.92
N TYR A 46 -8.38 -11.73 3.65
CA TYR A 46 -7.78 -13.02 3.35
C TYR A 46 -8.19 -14.03 4.40
N LYS A 47 -8.40 -15.26 3.99
CA LYS A 47 -8.78 -16.34 4.90
C LYS A 47 -7.68 -17.39 4.98
N ARG A 48 -7.36 -17.79 6.22
CA ARG A 48 -6.45 -18.88 6.54
C ARG A 48 -7.07 -19.72 7.65
N ASP A 49 -7.46 -20.97 7.36
CA ASP A 49 -8.23 -21.82 8.27
C ASP A 49 -9.44 -21.06 8.88
N ASN A 50 -9.46 -20.94 10.20
CA ASN A 50 -10.49 -20.23 10.97
C ASN A 50 -10.15 -18.76 11.25
N LEU A 51 -9.09 -18.21 10.61
CA LEU A 51 -8.64 -16.85 10.76
C LEU A 51 -8.98 -16.04 9.52
N ASN A 52 -9.67 -14.90 9.71
CA ASN A 52 -9.80 -13.87 8.69
C ASN A 52 -8.79 -12.76 8.98
N ILE A 53 -7.96 -12.42 8.01
CA ILE A 53 -6.97 -11.36 8.08
C ILE A 53 -7.44 -10.23 7.17
N LYS A 54 -7.87 -9.12 7.77
CA LYS A 54 -8.29 -7.92 7.06
C LYS A 54 -7.12 -6.95 6.96
N LEU A 55 -6.71 -6.65 5.75
CA LEU A 55 -5.72 -5.61 5.47
C LEU A 55 -6.42 -4.32 5.08
N GLN A 56 -6.05 -3.24 5.76
CA GLN A 56 -6.38 -1.87 5.40
C GLN A 56 -5.14 -1.27 4.72
N ILE A 57 -5.18 -1.12 3.41
CA ILE A 57 -4.02 -0.73 2.61
C ILE A 57 -4.14 0.76 2.25
N TRP A 58 -3.11 1.53 2.59
CA TRP A 58 -3.06 2.96 2.38
C TRP A 58 -2.03 3.30 1.30
N ASP A 59 -2.51 3.87 0.17
CA ASP A 59 -1.66 4.43 -0.89
C ASP A 59 -1.31 5.87 -0.53
N THR A 60 -0.07 6.11 -0.16
CA THR A 60 0.37 7.47 0.14
C THR A 60 0.86 8.17 -1.12
N ALA A 61 0.54 9.47 -1.26
CA ALA A 61 1.15 10.28 -2.30
C ALA A 61 2.68 10.26 -2.16
N GLY A 62 3.36 9.87 -3.22
CA GLY A 62 4.83 9.78 -3.24
C GLY A 62 5.54 11.14 -3.40
N GLN A 63 4.89 12.24 -2.99
CA GLN A 63 5.47 13.57 -3.05
C GLN A 63 5.77 14.06 -1.63
N GLU A 64 7.02 14.36 -1.38
CA GLU A 64 7.53 14.96 -0.13
C GLU A 64 6.81 16.26 0.28
N ARG A 65 6.16 16.94 -0.67
CA ARG A 65 5.36 18.16 -0.41
C ARG A 65 4.18 17.94 0.52
N TYR A 66 3.76 16.68 0.72
CA TYR A 66 2.64 16.31 1.58
C TYR A 66 3.07 15.62 2.88
N ASN A 67 4.34 15.75 3.30
CA ASN A 67 4.87 15.11 4.50
C ASN A 67 4.00 15.35 5.75
N SER A 68 3.44 16.55 5.93
CA SER A 68 2.56 16.85 7.06
C SER A 68 1.24 16.05 7.06
N ILE A 69 0.78 15.62 5.89
CA ILE A 69 -0.40 14.77 5.74
C ILE A 69 0.01 13.31 5.91
N ILE A 70 1.14 12.93 5.33
CA ILE A 70 1.67 11.55 5.32
C ILE A 70 2.05 11.09 6.74
N THR A 71 2.52 11.97 7.63
CA THR A 71 2.89 11.63 9.01
C THR A 71 1.79 10.92 9.79
N LYS A 72 0.51 11.23 9.51
CA LYS A 72 -0.63 10.54 10.12
C LYS A 72 -0.77 9.09 9.67
N TYR A 73 -0.18 8.73 8.53
CA TYR A 73 -0.26 7.39 7.93
C TYR A 73 0.96 6.52 8.23
N TYR A 74 1.96 7.03 8.97
CA TYR A 74 3.06 6.19 9.45
C TYR A 74 2.64 5.22 10.58
N THR A 75 1.43 5.36 11.15
CA THR A 75 0.88 4.42 12.14
C THR A 75 0.34 3.15 11.48
N VAL A 76 1.21 2.42 10.78
CA VAL A 76 0.86 1.16 10.12
C VAL A 76 1.63 -0.02 10.70
N HIS A 77 0.99 -1.19 10.71
CA HIS A 77 1.55 -2.41 11.27
C HIS A 77 2.48 -3.12 10.29
N VAL A 78 2.26 -2.91 9.00
CA VAL A 78 3.00 -3.55 7.91
C VAL A 78 3.42 -2.46 6.90
N PRO A 79 4.58 -1.80 7.10
CA PRO A 79 5.11 -0.87 6.11
C PRO A 79 5.73 -1.63 4.94
N ILE A 80 5.43 -1.19 3.72
CA ILE A 80 5.98 -1.69 2.46
C ILE A 80 6.66 -0.54 1.74
N PHE A 81 7.98 -0.64 1.56
CA PHE A 81 8.79 0.35 0.86
C PHE A 81 8.95 -0.08 -0.60
N ILE A 82 8.66 0.82 -1.54
CA ILE A 82 8.59 0.50 -2.97
C ILE A 82 9.51 1.43 -3.75
N PHE A 83 10.35 0.85 -4.61
CA PHE A 83 11.19 1.57 -5.56
C PHE A 83 11.03 0.99 -6.97
N ASP A 84 11.47 1.75 -7.97
CA ASP A 84 11.54 1.33 -9.36
C ASP A 84 12.94 0.76 -9.64
N VAL A 85 13.04 -0.48 -10.07
CA VAL A 85 14.34 -1.14 -10.32
C VAL A 85 15.12 -0.48 -11.47
N SER A 86 14.44 0.29 -12.32
CA SER A 86 15.02 1.06 -13.43
C SER A 86 15.37 2.51 -13.06
N ASP A 87 15.21 2.90 -11.77
CA ASP A 87 15.50 4.23 -11.26
C ASP A 87 16.27 4.16 -9.94
N GLU A 88 17.60 4.30 -10.02
CA GLU A 88 18.49 4.26 -8.85
C GLU A 88 18.19 5.38 -7.86
N SER A 89 17.67 6.52 -8.32
CA SER A 89 17.27 7.62 -7.44
C SER A 89 16.13 7.21 -6.52
N SER A 90 15.13 6.49 -7.04
CA SER A 90 14.02 5.98 -6.22
C SER A 90 14.49 4.97 -5.18
N PHE A 91 15.46 4.12 -5.50
CA PHE A 91 16.08 3.18 -4.56
C PHE A 91 16.85 3.91 -3.45
N ASN A 92 17.70 4.88 -3.81
CA ASN A 92 18.51 5.63 -2.85
C ASN A 92 17.66 6.39 -1.83
N ARG A 93 16.41 6.75 -2.19
CA ARG A 93 15.47 7.43 -1.29
C ARG A 93 14.71 6.50 -0.35
N ILE A 94 14.82 5.18 -0.51
CA ILE A 94 14.18 4.22 0.43
C ILE A 94 14.66 4.44 1.87
N SER A 95 15.94 4.73 2.06
CA SER A 95 16.48 5.03 3.39
C SER A 95 15.81 6.25 4.03
N ASN A 96 15.49 7.29 3.24
CA ASN A 96 14.78 8.46 3.75
C ASN A 96 13.33 8.12 4.15
N TRP A 97 12.63 7.30 3.34
CA TRP A 97 11.28 6.84 3.67
C TRP A 97 11.26 5.99 4.94
N LEU A 98 12.26 5.12 5.09
CA LEU A 98 12.42 4.28 6.27
C LEU A 98 12.69 5.13 7.52
N ASN A 99 13.63 6.07 7.46
CA ASN A 99 13.94 6.97 8.58
C ASN A 99 12.70 7.80 8.98
N ASN A 100 11.99 8.36 7.99
CA ASN A 100 10.74 9.09 8.25
C ASN A 100 9.68 8.20 8.91
N TYR A 101 9.56 6.94 8.46
CA TYR A 101 8.67 5.99 9.09
C TYR A 101 9.06 5.72 10.54
N GLU A 102 10.32 5.43 10.81
CA GLU A 102 10.83 5.11 12.15
C GLU A 102 10.74 6.31 13.11
N GLU A 103 10.96 7.52 12.61
CA GLU A 103 10.85 8.75 13.40
C GLU A 103 9.40 9.10 13.79
N HIS A 104 8.44 8.86 12.89
CA HIS A 104 7.06 9.30 13.07
C HIS A 104 6.09 8.17 13.44
N SER A 105 6.50 6.91 13.29
CA SER A 105 5.65 5.78 13.65
C SER A 105 5.51 5.67 15.17
N ARG A 106 4.25 5.57 15.63
CA ARG A 106 3.93 5.27 17.03
C ARG A 106 3.61 3.80 17.24
N VAL A 107 3.80 2.99 16.22
CA VAL A 107 3.49 1.56 16.22
C VAL A 107 4.74 0.78 15.85
N ILE A 108 5.03 -0.25 16.61
CA ILE A 108 6.10 -1.20 16.25
C ILE A 108 5.59 -2.04 15.07
N PRO A 109 6.29 -2.05 13.93
CA PRO A 109 5.87 -2.86 12.79
C PRO A 109 6.02 -4.34 13.11
N ILE A 110 5.04 -5.14 12.69
CA ILE A 110 5.11 -6.62 12.78
C ILE A 110 6.23 -7.14 11.90
N LYS A 111 6.28 -6.66 10.67
CA LYS A 111 7.31 -6.91 9.67
C LYS A 111 7.41 -5.74 8.72
N LYS A 112 8.60 -5.53 8.18
CA LYS A 112 8.88 -4.54 7.12
C LYS A 112 9.14 -5.27 5.80
N TYR A 113 8.63 -4.72 4.70
CA TYR A 113 8.81 -5.28 3.36
C TYR A 113 9.38 -4.24 2.41
N CYS A 114 10.15 -4.71 1.42
CA CYS A 114 10.68 -3.90 0.33
C CYS A 114 10.28 -4.52 -1.00
N ILE A 115 9.76 -3.72 -1.94
CA ILE A 115 9.37 -4.18 -3.27
C ILE A 115 10.17 -3.43 -4.32
N GLY A 116 11.01 -4.15 -5.09
CA GLY A 116 11.57 -3.67 -6.35
C GLY A 116 10.53 -3.84 -7.44
N ASN A 117 9.93 -2.73 -7.87
CA ASN A 117 8.87 -2.74 -8.87
C ASN A 117 9.41 -2.50 -10.28
N LYS A 118 8.62 -2.85 -11.28
CA LYS A 118 8.89 -2.68 -12.72
C LYS A 118 10.06 -3.54 -13.22
N ILE A 119 10.19 -4.79 -12.72
CA ILE A 119 11.27 -5.72 -13.16
C ILE A 119 11.15 -6.14 -14.65
N ASP A 120 10.06 -5.77 -15.30
CA ASP A 120 9.89 -5.86 -16.75
C ASP A 120 10.68 -4.80 -17.53
N LEU A 121 11.22 -3.78 -16.84
CA LEU A 121 12.13 -2.79 -17.39
C LEU A 121 13.60 -3.21 -17.18
N ASN A 122 14.52 -2.47 -17.80
CA ASN A 122 15.96 -2.69 -17.60
C ASN A 122 16.35 -2.37 -16.15
N LYS A 123 16.70 -3.41 -15.38
CA LYS A 123 17.11 -3.28 -13.98
C LYS A 123 18.52 -2.68 -13.91
N ILE A 124 18.64 -1.51 -13.28
CA ILE A 124 19.92 -0.82 -13.04
C ILE A 124 20.36 -0.87 -11.58
N VAL A 125 19.43 -1.09 -10.65
CA VAL A 125 19.76 -1.21 -9.23
C VAL A 125 20.39 -2.56 -8.96
N CYS A 126 21.62 -2.54 -8.40
CA CYS A 126 22.40 -3.74 -8.10
C CYS A 126 21.74 -4.57 -6.98
N ASN A 127 21.71 -5.90 -7.15
CA ASN A 127 21.14 -6.82 -6.17
C ASN A 127 21.84 -6.73 -4.81
N ASP A 128 23.18 -6.64 -4.80
CA ASP A 128 23.95 -6.57 -3.55
C ASP A 128 23.56 -5.35 -2.71
N LYS A 129 23.29 -4.20 -3.38
CA LYS A 129 22.79 -3.00 -2.67
C LYS A 129 21.40 -3.21 -2.07
N ILE A 130 20.52 -3.93 -2.79
CA ILE A 130 19.16 -4.23 -2.31
C ILE A 130 19.21 -5.18 -1.12
N GLU A 131 19.99 -6.25 -1.23
CA GLU A 131 20.17 -7.25 -0.18
C GLU A 131 20.76 -6.61 1.08
N ASP A 132 21.80 -5.78 0.93
CA ASP A 132 22.43 -5.06 2.02
C ASP A 132 21.47 -4.11 2.74
N LEU A 133 20.68 -3.33 1.97
CA LEU A 133 19.65 -2.46 2.53
C LEU A 133 18.59 -3.27 3.31
N CYS A 134 18.10 -4.35 2.72
CA CYS A 134 17.06 -5.18 3.32
C CYS A 134 17.56 -5.90 4.58
N TYR A 135 18.77 -6.44 4.54
CA TYR A 135 19.39 -7.09 5.69
C TYR A 135 19.59 -6.12 6.86
N LYS A 136 20.20 -4.94 6.61
CA LYS A 136 20.45 -3.92 7.65
C LYS A 136 19.16 -3.44 8.33
N ASN A 137 18.05 -3.43 7.62
CA ASN A 137 16.78 -2.88 8.12
C ASN A 137 15.75 -3.96 8.46
N ASN A 138 16.16 -5.23 8.45
CA ASN A 138 15.27 -6.37 8.71
C ASN A 138 14.00 -6.34 7.85
N MET A 139 14.19 -6.15 6.53
CA MET A 139 13.11 -6.13 5.54
C MET A 139 13.13 -7.41 4.70
N ILE A 140 11.95 -7.90 4.32
CA ILE A 140 11.80 -8.98 3.33
C ILE A 140 11.66 -8.34 1.95
N TYR A 141 12.49 -8.76 1.01
CA TYR A 141 12.50 -8.25 -0.36
C TYR A 141 11.62 -9.07 -1.28
N PHE A 142 10.88 -8.38 -2.13
CA PHE A 142 10.13 -8.95 -3.24
C PHE A 142 10.39 -8.17 -4.52
N GLU A 143 10.31 -8.86 -5.65
CA GLU A 143 10.29 -8.25 -6.97
C GLU A 143 8.88 -8.27 -7.55
N ASN A 144 8.47 -7.17 -8.18
CA ASN A 144 7.17 -7.05 -8.81
C ASN A 144 7.25 -6.47 -10.22
N TYR A 145 6.36 -6.95 -11.06
CA TYR A 145 6.06 -6.34 -12.35
C TYR A 145 4.54 -6.14 -12.48
N THR A 146 4.16 -5.08 -13.18
CA THR A 146 2.77 -4.83 -13.54
C THR A 146 2.75 -4.34 -14.98
N ASN A 147 2.60 -5.25 -15.91
CA ASN A 147 2.46 -4.95 -17.35
C ASN A 147 1.05 -5.24 -17.82
N THR A 148 0.79 -5.05 -19.11
CA THR A 148 -0.53 -4.94 -19.75
C THR A 148 -1.63 -5.89 -19.24
N ASN A 149 -1.32 -7.06 -18.68
CA ASN A 149 -2.34 -7.99 -18.15
C ASN A 149 -1.82 -8.87 -17.01
N LYS A 150 -0.62 -8.63 -16.47
CA LYS A 150 -0.02 -9.49 -15.45
C LYS A 150 0.67 -8.67 -14.37
N SER A 151 0.54 -9.15 -13.14
CA SER A 151 1.30 -8.69 -11.98
C SER A 151 1.41 -9.86 -11.01
N ASN A 152 2.52 -9.92 -10.28
CA ASN A 152 2.69 -10.89 -9.20
C ASN A 152 2.33 -10.33 -7.83
N ILE A 153 1.72 -9.15 -7.77
CA ILE A 153 1.36 -8.49 -6.51
C ILE A 153 0.46 -9.35 -5.62
N HIS A 154 -0.46 -10.13 -6.20
CA HIS A 154 -1.29 -11.05 -5.43
C HIS A 154 -0.44 -12.08 -4.67
N ASN A 155 0.56 -12.68 -5.34
CA ASN A 155 1.46 -13.65 -4.72
C ASN A 155 2.28 -13.00 -3.60
N ILE A 156 2.71 -11.75 -3.77
CA ILE A 156 3.43 -11.01 -2.73
C ILE A 156 2.53 -10.82 -1.50
N PHE A 157 1.28 -10.41 -1.71
CA PHE A 157 0.33 -10.27 -0.59
C PHE A 157 -0.02 -11.60 0.06
N GLU A 158 -0.14 -12.69 -0.70
CA GLU A 158 -0.31 -14.03 -0.14
C GLU A 158 0.88 -14.41 0.76
N CYS A 159 2.13 -14.13 0.36
CA CYS A 159 3.32 -14.34 1.20
C CYS A 159 3.26 -13.50 2.49
N ILE A 160 2.85 -12.23 2.40
CA ILE A 160 2.66 -11.37 3.57
C ILE A 160 1.61 -11.95 4.52
N ILE A 161 0.50 -12.44 3.98
CA ILE A 161 -0.56 -13.08 4.76
C ILE A 161 -0.07 -14.37 5.43
N ASP A 162 0.71 -15.19 4.71
CA ASP A 162 1.27 -16.41 5.26
C ASP A 162 2.25 -16.12 6.41
N ASP A 163 3.02 -15.05 6.32
CA ASP A 163 3.89 -14.61 7.41
C ASP A 163 3.08 -14.17 8.64
N ILE A 164 2.01 -13.40 8.44
CA ILE A 164 1.08 -12.98 9.51
C ILE A 164 0.42 -14.21 10.14
N TYR A 165 -0.02 -15.16 9.31
CA TYR A 165 -0.63 -16.39 9.78
C TYR A 165 0.32 -17.26 10.59
N LYS A 166 1.62 -17.36 10.19
CA LYS A 166 2.65 -18.06 10.97
C LYS A 166 2.84 -17.42 12.35
N LEU A 167 2.85 -16.08 12.43
CA LEU A 167 2.92 -15.37 13.71
C LEU A 167 1.72 -15.71 14.59
N TYR A 168 0.51 -15.73 14.01
CA TYR A 168 -0.70 -16.13 14.73
C TYR A 168 -0.60 -17.57 15.28
N LYS A 169 -0.15 -18.51 14.48
CA LYS A 169 0.03 -19.92 14.90
C LYS A 169 1.05 -20.07 16.01
N ASN A 170 2.06 -19.23 16.04
CA ASN A 170 3.14 -19.24 17.03
C ASN A 170 2.82 -18.40 18.28
N ASN A 171 1.55 -18.03 18.50
CA ASN A 171 1.10 -17.22 19.64
C ASN A 171 1.90 -15.91 19.78
N TYR A 172 2.13 -15.22 18.66
CA TYR A 172 2.81 -13.93 18.68
C TYR A 172 2.09 -12.94 19.60
N ASP A 173 2.86 -12.21 20.39
CA ASP A 173 2.33 -11.17 21.28
C ASP A 173 1.98 -9.90 20.43
N TRP A 174 0.72 -9.78 20.10
CA TRP A 174 0.24 -8.74 19.20
C TRP A 174 0.20 -7.38 19.89
N PRO A 175 0.72 -6.32 19.25
CA PRO A 175 0.58 -4.97 19.75
C PRO A 175 -0.89 -4.60 20.02
N GLU A 176 -1.16 -3.87 21.09
CA GLU A 176 -2.52 -3.41 21.47
C GLU A 176 -3.23 -2.60 20.37
N SER A 177 -2.46 -1.99 19.45
CA SER A 177 -2.98 -1.27 18.30
C SER A 177 -3.68 -2.16 17.27
N ILE A 178 -3.45 -3.48 17.32
CA ILE A 178 -4.04 -4.46 16.42
C ILE A 178 -5.34 -4.98 16.99
N LYS A 179 -6.39 -4.88 16.19
CA LYS A 179 -7.69 -5.40 16.57
C LYS A 179 -7.76 -6.90 16.30
N ILE A 180 -7.95 -7.67 17.36
CA ILE A 180 -8.21 -9.11 17.31
C ILE A 180 -9.58 -9.35 17.96
N TYR A 181 -10.50 -10.00 17.24
CA TYR A 181 -11.84 -10.24 17.78
C TYR A 181 -12.47 -11.51 17.20
N GLU A 182 -13.37 -12.10 17.95
CA GLU A 182 -14.22 -13.20 17.50
C GLU A 182 -15.47 -12.63 16.85
N ASP A 183 -15.80 -13.07 15.65
CA ASP A 183 -17.03 -12.66 14.99
C ASP A 183 -18.22 -13.34 15.65
N LEU A 184 -19.04 -12.54 16.30
CA LEU A 184 -20.37 -12.99 16.73
C LEU A 184 -21.44 -12.79 15.64
N ASN A 185 -21.10 -12.15 14.48
CA ASN A 185 -22.08 -11.88 13.43
C ASN A 185 -21.44 -11.63 12.03
N PRO A 186 -21.55 -12.57 11.08
CA PRO A 186 -20.94 -12.43 9.73
C PRO A 186 -21.56 -11.32 8.87
N THR A 187 -22.69 -10.74 9.26
CA THR A 187 -23.38 -9.67 8.50
C THR A 187 -22.70 -8.31 8.62
N LYS A 188 -21.90 -8.05 9.67
CA LYS A 188 -21.20 -6.78 9.85
C LYS A 188 -20.12 -6.50 8.81
N PHE A 189 -19.49 -7.53 8.25
CA PHE A 189 -18.45 -7.37 7.21
C PHE A 189 -19.00 -6.89 5.86
N LYS A 190 -20.22 -7.31 5.48
CA LYS A 190 -20.84 -6.90 4.22
C LYS A 190 -21.21 -5.40 4.21
N ASN A 191 -21.63 -4.86 5.34
CA ASN A 191 -22.07 -3.48 5.43
C ASN A 191 -20.89 -2.48 5.41
N LEU A 192 -19.73 -2.84 6.00
CA LEU A 192 -18.53 -1.99 5.95
C LEU A 192 -17.98 -1.83 4.52
N ASN A 193 -18.00 -2.88 3.71
CA ASN A 193 -17.58 -2.80 2.31
C ASN A 193 -18.51 -1.91 1.46
N ASN A 194 -19.81 -1.87 1.79
CA ASN A 194 -20.77 -1.03 1.06
C ASN A 194 -20.69 0.45 1.47
N GLU A 195 -20.48 0.77 2.74
CA GLU A 195 -20.29 2.17 3.18
C GLU A 195 -19.03 2.80 2.58
N TYR A 196 -17.93 2.04 2.46
CA TYR A 196 -16.68 2.57 1.86
C TYR A 196 -16.75 2.71 0.34
N LEU A 197 -17.50 1.85 -0.35
CA LEU A 197 -17.77 2.00 -1.78
C LEU A 197 -18.61 3.26 -2.08
N GLU A 198 -19.53 3.63 -1.19
CA GLU A 198 -20.31 4.87 -1.32
C GLU A 198 -19.43 6.12 -1.10
N ILE A 199 -18.51 6.09 -0.13
CA ILE A 199 -17.59 7.20 0.14
C ILE A 199 -16.58 7.37 -1.00
N SER A 200 -16.03 6.28 -1.55
CA SER A 200 -15.11 6.33 -2.69
C SER A 200 -15.80 6.82 -3.97
N ASN A 201 -17.03 6.40 -4.22
CA ASN A 201 -17.85 6.87 -5.34
C ASN A 201 -18.25 8.35 -5.20
N HIS A 202 -18.51 8.84 -3.98
CA HIS A 202 -18.77 10.25 -3.72
C HIS A 202 -17.55 11.14 -3.94
N ASN A 203 -16.35 10.68 -3.56
CA ASN A 203 -15.10 11.40 -3.80
C ASN A 203 -14.72 11.44 -5.30
N GLN A 204 -14.97 10.37 -6.05
CA GLN A 204 -14.76 10.38 -7.50
C GLN A 204 -15.75 11.30 -8.22
N GLN A 205 -17.02 11.33 -7.84
CA GLN A 205 -18.01 12.26 -8.41
C GLN A 205 -17.75 13.73 -8.04
N GLY A 206 -17.23 14.01 -6.85
CA GLY A 206 -16.80 15.34 -6.43
C GLY A 206 -15.65 15.89 -7.28
N ASN A 207 -14.64 15.07 -7.53
CA ASN A 207 -13.49 15.43 -8.38
C ASN A 207 -13.86 15.62 -9.86
N ILE A 208 -14.79 14.82 -10.40
CA ILE A 208 -15.29 14.99 -11.76
C ILE A 208 -16.06 16.30 -11.90
N ARG A 209 -16.88 16.67 -10.92
CA ARG A 209 -17.65 17.94 -10.95
C ARG A 209 -16.76 19.18 -10.82
N GLN A 210 -15.65 19.13 -10.07
CA GLN A 210 -14.70 20.23 -9.99
C GLN A 210 -13.90 20.40 -11.28
N ASN A 211 -13.46 19.31 -11.91
CA ASN A 211 -12.76 19.36 -13.21
C ASN A 211 -13.66 19.84 -14.35
N ILE A 212 -14.97 19.52 -14.33
CA ILE A 212 -15.93 20.04 -15.32
C ILE A 212 -16.15 21.54 -15.13
N ARG A 213 -16.22 22.03 -13.89
CA ARG A 213 -16.38 23.47 -13.62
C ARG A 213 -15.16 24.30 -14.03
N GLN A 214 -13.93 23.82 -13.83
CA GLN A 214 -12.72 24.50 -14.29
C GLN A 214 -12.65 24.55 -15.83
N ASN A 215 -12.96 23.44 -16.51
CA ASN A 215 -12.97 23.40 -17.99
C ASN A 215 -14.07 24.26 -18.65
N ILE A 216 -15.11 24.64 -17.90
CA ILE A 216 -16.16 25.55 -18.41
C ILE A 216 -15.76 27.02 -18.22
N SER A 217 -15.03 27.35 -17.12
CA SER A 217 -14.55 28.72 -16.90
C SER A 217 -13.46 29.12 -17.89
N ASP A 218 -12.59 28.20 -18.30
CA ASP A 218 -11.51 28.48 -19.26
C ASP A 218 -11.99 28.60 -20.72
N LYS A 219 -13.19 28.18 -21.03
CA LYS A 219 -13.81 28.33 -22.38
C LYS A 219 -14.70 29.54 -22.54
N CYS A 220 -14.99 30.29 -21.48
CA CYS A 220 -15.82 31.50 -21.57
C CYS A 220 -14.99 32.80 -21.56
N CYS A 221 -13.66 32.75 -21.61
CA CYS A 221 -12.76 33.92 -21.66
C CYS A 221 -11.84 33.90 -22.89
N SER A 222 -12.29 33.33 -24.00
CA SER A 222 -11.62 33.47 -25.31
C SER A 222 -12.61 33.91 -26.37
#